data_28549463f33af1bb0fcdb5ed36874471
#
_entry.id   28549463f33af1bb0fcdb5ed36874471
#
_cell.length_a   1.000
_cell.length_b   1.000
_cell.length_c   1.000
_cell.angle_alpha   90.00
_cell.angle_beta   90.00
_cell.angle_gamma   90.00
#
_symmetry.space_group_name_H-M   'P 1'
#
loop_
_entity.id
_entity.type
_entity.pdbx_description
1 polymer ?
#
loop_
_entity_poly.entity_id
_entity_poly.type
_entity_poly.pdbx_seq_one_letter_code
_entity_poly.pdbx_strand_id
1 'polypeptide(L)'
;MSNKYICTTKLALMLSKDEAAQPLQQEEIDKCIAVLEKLVENTNCLFEINEDKRVALMKAAGLLSRPNKDEQNKRRKDAKKAAKRKMIERDKHARKETGIRSAREASIFVAPKLLSVPKEVLESDSELESPRNCYVCKTVFTKLHHFYDTMCPDCGDYNYAKRFQTADLSGQVAVVTGSRLKIGYHITLILLRAGATVLATTRFPVDSSLRFSKEDDFSDWGHRLKIHGLDLRHIPSVEIFCNFIEKQYNRLDILINNAAQTVRRPAGFYRHLMHNEETTFEELPVYAKELLKDHNYCVNELHALSSSSSSLATENNTLPVAWHGPEPGIGLSSPAQLSQIPYSFDNSLRPAEVFPEGELDVDLQQV
;
A
#
# COMPACT_ATOMS: atom_id res chain seq x y z
N MET A 1 -7.62 42.77 -27.51
CA MET A 1 -6.29 42.25 -27.76
C MET A 1 -5.33 42.84 -26.73
N SER A 2 -5.27 42.31 -25.53
CA SER A 2 -4.15 42.61 -24.57
C SER A 2 -4.35 41.87 -23.28
N ASN A 3 -4.02 40.55 -23.24
CA ASN A 3 -3.87 39.82 -21.95
C ASN A 3 -3.19 38.47 -22.09
N LYS A 4 -2.41 38.23 -23.16
CA LYS A 4 -1.66 36.97 -23.35
C LYS A 4 -0.14 37.05 -23.14
N TYR A 5 0.41 38.25 -22.90
CA TYR A 5 1.87 38.42 -22.79
C TYR A 5 2.43 38.53 -21.36
N ILE A 6 1.55 38.58 -20.35
CA ILE A 6 2.00 38.71 -18.95
C ILE A 6 2.25 37.34 -18.26
N CYS A 7 1.71 36.26 -18.83
CA CYS A 7 1.86 34.92 -18.23
C CYS A 7 3.17 34.21 -18.59
N THR A 8 3.74 34.48 -19.76
CA THR A 8 4.96 33.81 -20.24
C THR A 8 6.24 34.35 -19.57
N THR A 9 6.27 35.63 -19.22
CA THR A 9 7.43 36.25 -18.57
C THR A 9 7.55 35.86 -17.09
N LYS A 10 6.42 35.59 -16.40
CA LYS A 10 6.44 35.12 -15.00
C LYS A 10 6.81 33.65 -14.87
N LEU A 11 6.47 32.84 -15.88
CA LEU A 11 6.87 31.41 -15.93
C LEU A 11 8.35 31.25 -16.28
N ALA A 12 8.90 32.08 -17.17
CA ALA A 12 10.32 32.10 -17.52
C ALA A 12 11.20 32.55 -16.35
N LEU A 13 10.72 33.50 -15.50
CA LEU A 13 11.43 33.94 -14.30
C LEU A 13 11.34 32.96 -13.13
N MET A 14 10.38 32.02 -13.12
CA MET A 14 10.29 30.93 -12.13
C MET A 14 11.18 29.74 -12.49
N LEU A 15 11.46 29.51 -13.78
CA LEU A 15 12.31 28.41 -14.24
C LEU A 15 13.82 28.71 -14.12
N SER A 16 14.21 29.96 -13.88
CA SER A 16 15.63 30.36 -13.72
C SER A 16 16.12 30.45 -12.28
N LYS A 17 15.33 29.98 -11.29
CA LYS A 17 15.69 30.01 -9.85
C LYS A 17 16.05 28.66 -9.23
N ASP A 18 15.97 27.58 -9.96
CA ASP A 18 16.31 26.24 -9.50
C ASP A 18 17.45 25.58 -10.31
N GLU A 19 18.40 26.36 -10.80
CA GLU A 19 19.75 25.81 -10.98
C GLU A 19 20.33 25.63 -9.57
N ALA A 20 20.07 24.45 -9.00
CA ALA A 20 20.75 23.98 -7.82
C ALA A 20 22.25 24.03 -8.13
N ALA A 21 22.97 25.02 -7.54
CA ALA A 21 24.41 25.15 -7.68
C ALA A 21 25.01 23.76 -7.39
N GLN A 22 25.66 23.16 -8.37
CA GLN A 22 26.35 21.89 -8.19
C GLN A 22 27.27 22.03 -6.97
N PRO A 23 27.31 21.05 -6.09
CA PRO A 23 28.20 21.08 -4.93
C PRO A 23 29.63 21.18 -5.45
N LEU A 24 30.39 22.19 -4.97
CA LEU A 24 31.81 22.34 -5.28
C LEU A 24 32.54 21.04 -4.91
N GLN A 25 33.34 20.53 -5.85
CA GLN A 25 34.17 19.35 -5.59
C GLN A 25 35.33 19.73 -4.67
N GLN A 26 35.75 18.84 -3.79
CA GLN A 26 36.83 19.09 -2.84
C GLN A 26 38.13 19.51 -3.55
N GLU A 27 38.44 18.87 -4.69
CA GLU A 27 39.61 19.20 -5.52
C GLU A 27 39.58 20.62 -6.05
N GLU A 28 38.41 21.17 -6.37
CA GLU A 28 38.29 22.57 -6.82
C GLU A 28 38.57 23.55 -5.69
N ILE A 29 38.12 23.21 -4.47
CA ILE A 29 38.39 23.99 -3.27
C ILE A 29 39.88 23.97 -2.96
N ASP A 30 40.52 22.80 -2.99
CA ASP A 30 41.95 22.63 -2.72
C ASP A 30 42.81 23.40 -3.72
N LYS A 31 42.47 23.37 -5.00
CA LYS A 31 43.12 24.18 -6.05
C LYS A 31 42.94 25.67 -5.79
N CYS A 32 41.77 26.13 -5.38
CA CYS A 32 41.51 27.53 -5.06
C CYS A 32 42.32 27.97 -3.86
N ILE A 33 42.43 27.17 -2.81
CA ILE A 33 43.25 27.43 -1.62
C ILE A 33 44.74 27.58 -2.05
N ALA A 34 45.29 26.64 -2.78
CA ALA A 34 46.68 26.66 -3.22
C ALA A 34 47.03 27.91 -4.07
N VAL A 35 46.08 28.33 -4.93
CA VAL A 35 46.25 29.58 -5.71
C VAL A 35 46.25 30.79 -4.80
N LEU A 36 45.36 30.89 -3.83
CA LEU A 36 45.29 32.01 -2.90
C LEU A 36 46.52 32.07 -2.01
N GLU A 37 47.03 30.96 -1.50
CA GLU A 37 48.25 30.85 -0.68
C GLU A 37 49.46 31.35 -1.48
N LYS A 38 49.63 30.86 -2.72
CA LYS A 38 50.71 31.31 -3.61
C LYS A 38 50.68 32.80 -3.90
N LEU A 39 49.49 33.40 -4.05
CA LEU A 39 49.33 34.85 -4.25
C LEU A 39 49.60 35.64 -2.98
N VAL A 40 49.43 35.09 -1.79
CA VAL A 40 49.76 35.69 -0.51
C VAL A 40 51.27 35.63 -0.27
N GLU A 41 51.92 34.50 -0.58
CA GLU A 41 53.36 34.33 -0.42
C GLU A 41 54.16 35.20 -1.38
N ASN A 42 53.69 35.36 -2.63
CA ASN A 42 54.36 36.17 -3.64
C ASN A 42 53.40 37.17 -4.31
N THR A 43 53.31 38.35 -3.75
CA THR A 43 52.46 39.44 -4.25
C THR A 43 52.81 39.91 -5.67
N ASN A 44 54.01 39.66 -6.17
CA ASN A 44 54.38 40.02 -7.54
C ASN A 44 53.54 39.23 -8.57
N CYS A 45 53.13 38.02 -8.27
CA CYS A 45 52.24 37.22 -9.12
C CYS A 45 50.89 37.89 -9.38
N LEU A 46 50.44 38.80 -8.52
CA LEU A 46 49.22 39.57 -8.73
C LEU A 46 49.34 40.54 -9.92
N PHE A 47 50.52 41.02 -10.22
CA PHE A 47 50.77 41.96 -11.33
C PHE A 47 50.91 41.25 -12.68
N GLU A 48 51.13 39.93 -12.66
CA GLU A 48 51.15 39.08 -13.87
C GLU A 48 49.72 38.70 -14.34
N ILE A 49 48.72 38.87 -13.47
CA ILE A 49 47.33 38.59 -13.80
C ILE A 49 46.74 39.79 -14.55
N ASN A 50 45.97 39.50 -15.62
CA ASN A 50 45.18 40.50 -16.33
C ASN A 50 44.36 41.34 -15.33
N GLU A 51 44.31 42.66 -15.56
CA GLU A 51 43.70 43.63 -14.64
C GLU A 51 42.24 43.29 -14.27
N ASP A 52 41.42 42.92 -15.25
CA ASP A 52 40.02 42.58 -15.01
C ASP A 52 39.89 41.35 -14.09
N LYS A 53 40.71 40.32 -14.34
CA LYS A 53 40.71 39.08 -13.52
C LYS A 53 41.27 39.36 -12.12
N ARG A 54 42.28 40.19 -11.99
CA ARG A 54 42.85 40.61 -10.71
C ARG A 54 41.82 41.34 -9.86
N VAL A 55 41.09 42.29 -10.45
CA VAL A 55 40.05 43.06 -9.79
C VAL A 55 38.89 42.12 -9.37
N ALA A 56 38.48 41.21 -10.23
CA ALA A 56 37.42 40.21 -9.92
C ALA A 56 37.84 39.30 -8.75
N LEU A 57 39.07 38.79 -8.78
CA LEU A 57 39.62 37.92 -7.72
C LEU A 57 39.67 38.67 -6.37
N MET A 58 40.21 39.89 -6.35
CA MET A 58 40.31 40.70 -5.14
C MET A 58 38.92 41.08 -4.58
N LYS A 59 37.96 41.41 -5.45
CA LYS A 59 36.57 41.64 -5.04
C LYS A 59 35.94 40.40 -4.45
N ALA A 60 36.08 39.21 -5.07
CA ALA A 60 35.55 37.96 -4.58
C ALA A 60 36.16 37.58 -3.22
N ALA A 61 37.49 37.64 -3.11
CA ALA A 61 38.21 37.40 -1.84
C ALA A 61 37.80 38.39 -0.73
N GLY A 62 37.63 39.66 -1.08
CA GLY A 62 37.15 40.70 -0.15
C GLY A 62 35.74 40.45 0.36
N LEU A 63 34.81 40.06 -0.51
CA LEU A 63 33.44 39.72 -0.15
C LEU A 63 33.35 38.42 0.69
N LEU A 64 34.24 37.47 0.45
CA LEU A 64 34.35 36.26 1.26
C LEU A 64 34.89 36.55 2.65
N SER A 65 36.00 37.32 2.76
CA SER A 65 36.70 37.59 4.04
C SER A 65 36.03 38.65 4.89
N ARG A 66 35.43 39.67 4.25
CA ARG A 66 34.79 40.81 4.93
C ARG A 66 33.38 41.05 4.38
N PRO A 67 32.44 40.16 4.65
CA PRO A 67 31.08 40.31 4.17
C PRO A 67 30.43 41.55 4.81
N ASN A 68 29.60 42.24 4.05
CA ASN A 68 28.78 43.33 4.58
C ASN A 68 27.69 42.78 5.53
N LYS A 69 27.02 43.67 6.26
CA LYS A 69 26.00 43.27 7.27
C LYS A 69 24.86 42.43 6.70
N ASP A 70 24.45 42.72 5.48
CA ASP A 70 23.38 41.97 4.81
C ASP A 70 23.84 40.56 4.40
N GLU A 71 25.05 40.44 3.90
CA GLU A 71 25.67 39.17 3.54
C GLU A 71 25.95 38.32 4.79
N GLN A 72 26.37 38.90 5.91
CA GLN A 72 26.49 38.20 7.18
C GLN A 72 25.17 37.65 7.65
N ASN A 73 24.09 38.44 7.57
CA ASN A 73 22.73 37.99 7.95
C ASN A 73 22.26 36.88 7.03
N LYS A 74 22.53 36.94 5.73
CA LYS A 74 22.20 35.89 4.76
C LYS A 74 22.94 34.60 5.09
N ARG A 75 24.27 34.65 5.27
CA ARG A 75 25.08 33.46 5.64
C ARG A 75 24.58 32.82 6.95
N ARG A 76 24.23 33.65 7.95
CA ARG A 76 23.67 33.16 9.23
C ARG A 76 22.31 32.44 9.02
N LYS A 77 21.45 32.97 8.14
CA LYS A 77 20.17 32.32 7.79
C LYS A 77 20.41 31.03 7.03
N ASP A 78 21.31 31.02 6.06
CA ASP A 78 21.64 29.85 5.25
C ASP A 78 22.28 28.73 6.09
N ALA A 79 23.20 29.10 7.00
CA ALA A 79 23.78 28.14 7.95
C ALA A 79 22.72 27.51 8.87
N LYS A 80 21.79 28.32 9.40
CA LYS A 80 20.66 27.80 10.19
C LYS A 80 19.75 26.88 9.38
N LYS A 81 19.48 27.22 8.11
CA LYS A 81 18.66 26.40 7.20
C LYS A 81 19.37 25.08 6.87
N ALA A 82 20.69 25.12 6.63
CA ALA A 82 21.49 23.92 6.37
C ALA A 82 21.55 22.99 7.61
N ALA A 83 21.77 23.54 8.80
CA ALA A 83 21.75 22.77 10.04
C ALA A 83 20.38 22.11 10.26
N LYS A 84 19.28 22.85 10.05
CA LYS A 84 17.92 22.31 10.16
C LYS A 84 17.66 21.20 9.14
N ARG A 85 18.15 21.34 7.89
CA ARG A 85 18.02 20.28 6.87
C ARG A 85 18.76 19.01 7.30
N LYS A 86 20.01 19.12 7.77
CA LYS A 86 20.79 17.98 8.26
C LYS A 86 20.09 17.26 9.42
N MET A 87 19.52 18.02 10.36
CA MET A 87 18.74 17.46 11.47
C MET A 87 17.51 16.68 10.98
N ILE A 88 16.74 17.27 10.05
CA ILE A 88 15.57 16.60 9.45
C ILE A 88 15.97 15.32 8.71
N GLU A 89 17.10 15.32 8.01
CA GLU A 89 17.61 14.16 7.28
C GLU A 89 18.02 13.03 8.25
N ARG A 90 18.70 13.36 9.35
CA ARG A 90 19.04 12.39 10.41
C ARG A 90 17.80 11.79 11.04
N ASP A 91 16.83 12.61 11.43
CA ASP A 91 15.55 12.15 11.98
C ASP A 91 14.78 11.29 10.97
N LYS A 92 14.85 11.62 9.69
CA LYS A 92 14.25 10.80 8.63
C LYS A 92 14.94 9.44 8.50
N HIS A 93 16.26 9.41 8.61
CA HIS A 93 17.04 8.18 8.54
C HIS A 93 16.74 7.29 9.75
N ALA A 94 16.82 7.80 10.97
CA ALA A 94 16.49 7.07 12.19
C ALA A 94 15.08 6.44 12.14
N ARG A 95 14.10 7.18 11.62
CA ARG A 95 12.73 6.64 11.44
C ARG A 95 12.63 5.57 10.36
N LYS A 96 13.47 5.61 9.31
CA LYS A 96 13.46 4.56 8.28
C LYS A 96 13.89 3.20 8.81
N GLU A 97 14.74 3.18 9.83
CA GLU A 97 15.24 1.95 10.46
C GLU A 97 14.18 1.25 11.31
N THR A 98 13.06 1.92 11.64
CA THR A 98 11.99 1.29 12.44
C THR A 98 11.28 0.17 11.66
N GLY A 99 10.90 -0.91 12.36
CA GLY A 99 10.31 -2.10 11.78
C GLY A 99 9.05 -1.84 10.94
N ILE A 100 8.22 -0.83 11.30
CA ILE A 100 7.03 -0.47 10.52
C ILE A 100 7.38 0.15 9.17
N ARG A 101 8.51 0.86 9.08
CA ARG A 101 8.99 1.44 7.81
C ARG A 101 9.57 0.37 6.92
N SER A 102 10.40 -0.51 7.47
CA SER A 102 10.94 -1.67 6.76
C SER A 102 9.84 -2.59 6.25
N ALA A 103 8.79 -2.82 7.06
CA ALA A 103 7.64 -3.62 6.65
C ALA A 103 6.83 -2.98 5.51
N ARG A 104 6.82 -1.65 5.38
CA ARG A 104 6.14 -0.95 4.28
C ARG A 104 6.94 -0.96 2.97
N GLU A 105 8.27 -1.05 3.07
CA GLU A 105 9.17 -1.15 1.92
C GLU A 105 9.31 -2.61 1.43
N ALA A 106 8.91 -3.59 2.24
CA ALA A 106 8.90 -4.99 1.85
C ALA A 106 7.88 -5.23 0.71
N SER A 107 8.28 -5.98 -0.29
CA SER A 107 7.46 -6.30 -1.48
C SER A 107 6.18 -7.06 -1.12
N ILE A 108 6.15 -7.77 0.01
CA ILE A 108 4.99 -8.48 0.54
C ILE A 108 4.87 -8.17 2.03
N PHE A 109 3.72 -7.61 2.43
CA PHE A 109 3.40 -7.51 3.85
C PHE A 109 2.95 -8.90 4.34
N VAL A 110 3.83 -9.61 5.01
CA VAL A 110 3.50 -10.88 5.65
C VAL A 110 2.78 -10.56 6.97
N ALA A 111 1.55 -11.06 7.14
CA ALA A 111 0.89 -11.01 8.44
C ALA A 111 1.80 -11.74 9.45
N PRO A 112 2.09 -11.14 10.61
CA PRO A 112 2.98 -11.79 11.58
C PRO A 112 2.41 -13.17 11.90
N LYS A 113 3.25 -14.20 11.69
CA LYS A 113 2.95 -15.54 12.21
C LYS A 113 2.71 -15.37 13.71
N LEU A 114 1.81 -16.14 14.30
CA LEU A 114 1.58 -16.20 15.75
C LEU A 114 2.83 -16.77 16.45
N LEU A 115 3.95 -16.11 16.27
CA LEU A 115 5.16 -16.42 16.99
C LEU A 115 5.02 -15.76 18.37
N SER A 116 5.32 -16.51 19.42
CA SER A 116 5.55 -15.95 20.75
C SER A 116 6.33 -14.65 20.63
N VAL A 117 5.89 -13.62 21.34
CA VAL A 117 6.62 -12.35 21.47
C VAL A 117 8.10 -12.67 21.58
N PRO A 118 8.98 -12.24 20.67
CA PRO A 118 10.40 -12.45 20.85
C PRO A 118 10.77 -11.91 22.22
N LYS A 119 11.34 -12.75 23.11
CA LYS A 119 11.72 -12.35 24.45
C LYS A 119 12.84 -11.31 24.47
N GLU A 120 13.51 -11.13 23.35
CA GLU A 120 14.49 -10.09 23.15
C GLU A 120 13.74 -8.86 22.62
N VAL A 121 13.35 -7.99 23.55
CA VAL A 121 13.00 -6.62 23.20
C VAL A 121 14.26 -6.02 22.61
N LEU A 122 14.29 -5.90 21.29
CA LEU A 122 15.33 -5.15 20.59
C LEU A 122 15.16 -3.69 21.01
N GLU A 123 15.87 -3.29 22.07
CA GLU A 123 15.95 -1.89 22.45
C GLU A 123 16.54 -1.13 21.27
N SER A 124 15.77 -0.25 20.69
CA SER A 124 16.27 0.69 19.70
C SER A 124 17.00 1.81 20.46
N ASP A 125 18.30 1.90 20.27
CA ASP A 125 19.07 3.05 20.75
C ASP A 125 18.92 4.30 19.86
N SER A 126 18.05 4.24 18.88
CA SER A 126 17.83 5.33 17.93
C SER A 126 17.05 6.47 18.58
N GLU A 127 17.66 7.65 18.64
CA GLU A 127 17.04 8.87 19.14
C GLU A 127 16.85 9.91 18.05
N LEU A 128 15.78 10.70 18.17
CA LEU A 128 15.51 11.85 17.32
C LEU A 128 16.20 13.08 17.88
N GLU A 129 16.81 13.89 17.02
CA GLU A 129 17.31 15.20 17.42
C GLU A 129 16.15 16.19 17.70
N SER A 130 15.01 16.00 17.01
CA SER A 130 13.80 16.82 17.22
C SER A 130 12.76 16.06 18.00
N PRO A 131 12.34 16.54 19.20
CA PRO A 131 11.26 15.93 19.95
C PRO A 131 9.95 15.88 19.16
N ARG A 132 9.19 14.78 19.31
CA ARG A 132 7.89 14.58 18.67
C ARG A 132 6.82 14.24 19.69
N ASN A 133 5.56 14.52 19.34
CA ASN A 133 4.41 14.10 20.14
C ASN A 133 4.00 12.68 19.76
N CYS A 134 3.82 11.83 20.75
CA CYS A 134 3.28 10.49 20.57
C CYS A 134 1.90 10.53 19.92
N TYR A 135 1.68 9.67 18.94
CA TYR A 135 0.37 9.59 18.26
C TYR A 135 -0.76 9.20 19.23
N VAL A 136 -0.48 8.36 20.22
CA VAL A 136 -1.48 7.83 21.18
C VAL A 136 -1.65 8.78 22.37
N CYS A 137 -0.64 8.91 23.24
CA CYS A 137 -0.75 9.64 24.51
C CYS A 137 -0.38 11.12 24.42
N LYS A 138 0.11 11.60 23.28
CA LYS A 138 0.55 12.99 23.03
C LYS A 138 1.78 13.44 23.82
N THR A 139 2.36 12.58 24.65
CA THR A 139 3.61 12.88 25.38
C THR A 139 4.74 13.13 24.38
N VAL A 140 5.61 14.07 24.69
CA VAL A 140 6.80 14.37 23.91
C VAL A 140 7.83 13.26 24.10
N PHE A 141 8.44 12.80 23.02
CA PHE A 141 9.48 11.76 23.04
C PHE A 141 10.57 12.01 22.01
N THR A 142 11.76 11.51 22.29
CA THR A 142 12.92 11.49 21.38
C THR A 142 13.36 10.05 21.09
N LYS A 143 13.26 9.14 22.09
CA LYS A 143 13.63 7.73 21.91
C LYS A 143 12.60 7.03 21.03
N LEU A 144 13.07 6.41 19.93
CA LEU A 144 12.21 5.65 19.01
C LEU A 144 11.95 4.25 19.54
N HIS A 145 10.72 3.78 19.38
CA HIS A 145 10.41 2.37 19.56
C HIS A 145 10.94 1.57 18.35
N HIS A 146 11.49 0.38 18.60
CA HIS A 146 12.10 -0.48 17.56
C HIS A 146 11.19 -0.74 16.33
N PHE A 147 9.89 -0.77 16.56
CA PHE A 147 8.90 -1.02 15.49
C PHE A 147 8.16 0.24 15.04
N TYR A 148 7.72 1.11 15.95
CA TYR A 148 6.89 2.27 15.64
C TYR A 148 7.67 3.58 15.63
N ASP A 149 7.55 4.36 14.55
CA ASP A 149 8.21 5.67 14.40
C ASP A 149 7.38 6.86 14.90
N THR A 150 6.13 6.64 15.33
CA THR A 150 5.17 7.70 15.72
C THR A 150 4.65 7.57 17.13
N MET A 151 5.11 6.60 17.90
CA MET A 151 4.69 6.33 19.26
C MET A 151 5.89 6.43 20.20
N CYS A 152 5.67 6.90 21.45
CA CYS A 152 6.66 6.77 22.50
C CYS A 152 6.90 5.29 22.84
N PRO A 153 8.03 4.92 23.48
CA PRO A 153 8.32 3.52 23.80
C PRO A 153 7.18 2.79 24.50
N ASP A 154 6.61 3.33 25.56
CA ASP A 154 5.53 2.69 26.33
C ASP A 154 4.28 2.41 25.48
N CYS A 155 3.85 3.38 24.67
CA CYS A 155 2.73 3.19 23.76
C CYS A 155 3.08 2.23 22.63
N GLY A 156 4.34 2.24 22.18
CA GLY A 156 4.88 1.33 21.20
C GLY A 156 4.84 -0.10 21.70
N ASP A 157 5.38 -0.38 22.88
CA ASP A 157 5.40 -1.70 23.51
C ASP A 157 3.98 -2.25 23.71
N TYR A 158 3.06 -1.43 24.23
CA TYR A 158 1.66 -1.81 24.38
C TYR A 158 1.01 -2.20 23.06
N ASN A 159 1.17 -1.37 22.03
CA ASN A 159 0.58 -1.65 20.71
C ASN A 159 1.31 -2.78 19.99
N TYR A 160 2.61 -2.95 20.21
CA TYR A 160 3.37 -4.04 19.62
C TYR A 160 2.94 -5.39 20.21
N ALA A 161 2.75 -5.48 21.51
CA ALA A 161 2.21 -6.68 22.17
C ALA A 161 0.82 -7.07 21.62
N LYS A 162 -0.02 -6.10 21.27
CA LYS A 162 -1.35 -6.35 20.64
C LYS A 162 -1.27 -7.02 19.26
N ARG A 163 -0.17 -6.90 18.55
CA ARG A 163 0.02 -7.56 17.24
C ARG A 163 0.06 -9.09 17.34
N PHE A 164 0.45 -9.61 18.49
CA PHE A 164 0.56 -11.05 18.77
C PHE A 164 -0.59 -11.56 19.62
N GLN A 165 -1.54 -10.69 19.97
CA GLN A 165 -2.71 -11.10 20.73
C GLN A 165 -3.57 -12.01 19.86
N THR A 166 -3.91 -13.18 20.37
CA THR A 166 -4.78 -14.17 19.74
C THR A 166 -5.76 -14.74 20.75
N ALA A 167 -6.76 -15.45 20.25
CA ALA A 167 -7.69 -16.26 21.03
C ALA A 167 -7.84 -17.61 20.34
N ASP A 168 -8.24 -18.64 21.06
CA ASP A 168 -8.64 -19.90 20.46
C ASP A 168 -10.03 -19.76 19.87
N LEU A 169 -10.13 -19.83 18.54
CA LEU A 169 -11.37 -19.77 17.78
C LEU A 169 -11.75 -21.13 17.17
N SER A 170 -11.19 -22.22 17.69
CA SER A 170 -11.49 -23.58 17.25
C SER A 170 -13.00 -23.86 17.29
N GLY A 171 -13.55 -24.37 16.20
CA GLY A 171 -14.99 -24.64 16.06
C GLY A 171 -15.88 -23.42 15.82
N GLN A 172 -15.32 -22.21 15.76
CA GLN A 172 -16.07 -21.02 15.36
C GLN A 172 -16.05 -20.83 13.85
N VAL A 173 -17.13 -20.25 13.33
CA VAL A 173 -17.32 -19.96 11.91
C VAL A 173 -17.33 -18.46 11.70
N ALA A 174 -16.51 -17.99 10.77
CA ALA A 174 -16.38 -16.58 10.42
C ALA A 174 -16.69 -16.33 8.94
N VAL A 175 -17.38 -15.24 8.64
CA VAL A 175 -17.53 -14.71 7.27
C VAL A 175 -16.70 -13.43 7.16
N VAL A 176 -15.86 -13.36 6.13
CA VAL A 176 -15.06 -12.16 5.82
C VAL A 176 -15.36 -11.71 4.40
N THR A 177 -15.92 -10.52 4.23
CA THR A 177 -16.19 -9.97 2.91
C THR A 177 -14.98 -9.20 2.36
N GLY A 178 -14.69 -9.34 1.04
CA GLY A 178 -13.55 -8.69 0.41
C GLY A 178 -12.19 -9.21 0.89
N SER A 179 -12.07 -10.52 1.01
CA SER A 179 -10.94 -11.22 1.62
C SER A 179 -9.70 -11.39 0.74
N ARG A 180 -9.74 -11.06 -0.54
CA ARG A 180 -8.64 -11.32 -1.48
C ARG A 180 -7.38 -10.53 -1.17
N LEU A 181 -7.50 -9.30 -0.69
CA LEU A 181 -6.41 -8.34 -0.58
C LEU A 181 -6.41 -7.56 0.74
N LYS A 182 -5.24 -7.02 1.06
CA LYS A 182 -5.07 -5.99 2.12
C LYS A 182 -5.70 -6.41 3.46
N ILE A 183 -6.53 -5.56 4.02
CA ILE A 183 -7.13 -5.78 5.36
C ILE A 183 -7.90 -7.10 5.41
N GLY A 184 -8.77 -7.37 4.43
CA GLY A 184 -9.56 -8.60 4.41
C GLY A 184 -8.71 -9.87 4.34
N TYR A 185 -7.62 -9.84 3.56
CA TYR A 185 -6.68 -10.95 3.46
C TYR A 185 -6.01 -11.26 4.81
N HIS A 186 -5.46 -10.24 5.45
CA HIS A 186 -4.80 -10.41 6.74
C HIS A 186 -5.75 -10.80 7.87
N ILE A 187 -6.97 -10.26 7.89
CA ILE A 187 -8.01 -10.68 8.84
C ILE A 187 -8.33 -12.16 8.65
N THR A 188 -8.51 -12.62 7.41
CA THR A 188 -8.75 -14.02 7.10
C THR A 188 -7.64 -14.92 7.64
N LEU A 189 -6.36 -14.56 7.41
CA LEU A 189 -5.21 -15.30 7.94
C LEU A 189 -5.18 -15.31 9.47
N ILE A 190 -5.45 -14.19 10.13
CA ILE A 190 -5.49 -14.10 11.60
C ILE A 190 -6.55 -15.05 12.17
N LEU A 191 -7.75 -15.06 11.60
CA LEU A 191 -8.84 -15.94 12.04
C LEU A 191 -8.51 -17.42 11.81
N LEU A 192 -7.94 -17.79 10.65
CA LEU A 192 -7.51 -19.12 10.33
C LEU A 192 -6.42 -19.62 11.28
N ARG A 193 -5.41 -18.80 11.54
CA ARG A 193 -4.31 -19.08 12.48
C ARG A 193 -4.80 -19.19 13.92
N ALA A 194 -5.90 -18.52 14.24
CA ALA A 194 -6.58 -18.64 15.55
C ALA A 194 -7.49 -19.88 15.67
N GLY A 195 -7.66 -20.67 14.61
CA GLY A 195 -8.42 -21.91 14.64
C GLY A 195 -9.80 -21.86 14.00
N ALA A 196 -10.30 -20.68 13.59
CA ALA A 196 -11.62 -20.54 13.00
C ALA A 196 -11.75 -21.22 11.61
N THR A 197 -12.96 -21.65 11.26
CA THR A 197 -13.35 -21.91 9.87
C THR A 197 -13.76 -20.58 9.24
N VAL A 198 -13.18 -20.22 8.11
CA VAL A 198 -13.41 -18.91 7.49
C VAL A 198 -14.03 -19.06 6.10
N LEU A 199 -15.19 -18.44 5.93
CA LEU A 199 -15.89 -18.27 4.66
C LEU A 199 -15.47 -16.92 4.08
N ALA A 200 -14.56 -16.96 3.13
CA ALA A 200 -13.92 -15.80 2.55
C ALA A 200 -14.62 -15.42 1.24
N THR A 201 -15.25 -14.25 1.15
CA THR A 201 -15.93 -13.84 -0.08
C THR A 201 -15.12 -12.82 -0.87
N THR A 202 -15.17 -12.96 -2.19
CA THR A 202 -14.47 -12.07 -3.13
C THR A 202 -15.14 -12.10 -4.51
N ARG A 203 -14.90 -11.08 -5.33
CA ARG A 203 -15.28 -11.10 -6.75
C ARG A 203 -14.36 -11.96 -7.62
N PHE A 204 -13.17 -12.29 -7.12
CA PHE A 204 -12.13 -13.04 -7.84
C PHE A 204 -11.74 -14.27 -7.01
N PRO A 205 -12.56 -15.32 -7.01
CA PRO A 205 -12.36 -16.47 -6.15
C PRO A 205 -11.18 -17.35 -6.55
N VAL A 206 -10.90 -17.49 -7.85
CA VAL A 206 -9.78 -18.31 -8.34
C VAL A 206 -8.45 -17.64 -7.98
N ASP A 207 -8.28 -16.35 -8.29
CA ASP A 207 -7.09 -15.61 -7.92
C ASP A 207 -6.86 -15.61 -6.39
N SER A 208 -7.93 -15.48 -5.62
CA SER A 208 -7.88 -15.57 -4.16
C SER A 208 -7.37 -16.93 -3.69
N SER A 209 -7.84 -18.03 -4.28
CA SER A 209 -7.41 -19.39 -3.93
C SER A 209 -5.93 -19.62 -4.21
N LEU A 210 -5.46 -19.15 -5.36
CA LEU A 210 -4.04 -19.21 -5.74
C LEU A 210 -3.16 -18.35 -4.83
N ARG A 211 -3.68 -17.25 -4.30
CA ARG A 211 -2.95 -16.38 -3.39
C ARG A 211 -2.81 -17.00 -2.01
N PHE A 212 -3.89 -17.46 -1.40
CA PHE A 212 -3.86 -18.10 -0.08
C PHE A 212 -3.01 -19.36 -0.05
N SER A 213 -3.01 -20.14 -1.12
CA SER A 213 -2.21 -21.37 -1.21
C SER A 213 -0.70 -21.15 -1.23
N LYS A 214 -0.24 -19.91 -1.46
CA LYS A 214 1.19 -19.54 -1.45
C LYS A 214 1.72 -19.19 -0.05
N GLU A 215 0.86 -19.14 0.97
CA GLU A 215 1.31 -18.90 2.33
C GLU A 215 2.10 -20.10 2.84
N ASP A 216 3.23 -19.85 3.51
CA ASP A 216 4.13 -20.91 4.01
C ASP A 216 3.43 -21.89 4.97
N ASP A 217 2.45 -21.40 5.74
CA ASP A 217 1.69 -22.15 6.73
C ASP A 217 0.31 -22.61 6.22
N PHE A 218 0.12 -22.65 4.90
CA PHE A 218 -1.15 -23.06 4.27
C PHE A 218 -1.58 -24.47 4.69
N SER A 219 -0.65 -25.40 4.86
CA SER A 219 -0.92 -26.77 5.31
C SER A 219 -1.67 -26.85 6.65
N ASP A 220 -1.45 -25.88 7.53
CA ASP A 220 -1.95 -25.91 8.91
C ASP A 220 -3.43 -25.50 8.98
N TRP A 221 -3.88 -24.67 8.05
CA TRP A 221 -5.22 -24.07 8.11
C TRP A 221 -6.01 -24.14 6.80
N GLY A 222 -5.41 -24.52 5.68
CA GLY A 222 -6.08 -24.52 4.36
C GLY A 222 -7.39 -25.29 4.33
N HIS A 223 -7.50 -26.39 5.09
CA HIS A 223 -8.73 -27.19 5.21
C HIS A 223 -9.93 -26.44 5.84
N ARG A 224 -9.65 -25.36 6.61
CA ARG A 224 -10.65 -24.50 7.26
C ARG A 224 -11.01 -23.25 6.46
N LEU A 225 -10.33 -22.99 5.35
CA LEU A 225 -10.63 -21.88 4.45
C LEU A 225 -11.61 -22.35 3.36
N LYS A 226 -12.71 -21.61 3.19
CA LYS A 226 -13.70 -21.79 2.13
C LYS A 226 -13.84 -20.47 1.38
N ILE A 227 -13.54 -20.48 0.09
CA ILE A 227 -13.58 -19.27 -0.74
C ILE A 227 -14.82 -19.28 -1.61
N HIS A 228 -15.56 -18.19 -1.57
CA HIS A 228 -16.78 -18.01 -2.37
C HIS A 228 -16.64 -16.79 -3.28
N GLY A 229 -16.98 -16.98 -4.55
CA GLY A 229 -17.22 -15.88 -5.46
C GLY A 229 -18.50 -15.16 -5.06
N LEU A 230 -18.43 -13.84 -4.82
CA LEU A 230 -19.61 -13.06 -4.48
C LEU A 230 -19.42 -11.59 -4.83
N ASP A 231 -20.33 -11.06 -5.65
CA ASP A 231 -20.46 -9.62 -5.85
C ASP A 231 -21.60 -9.06 -5.00
N LEU A 232 -21.23 -8.31 -3.95
CA LEU A 232 -22.19 -7.74 -3.01
C LEU A 232 -23.11 -6.65 -3.62
N ARG A 233 -22.85 -6.23 -4.85
CA ARG A 233 -23.73 -5.30 -5.58
C ARG A 233 -24.98 -6.01 -6.10
N HIS A 234 -24.93 -7.33 -6.25
CA HIS A 234 -26.03 -8.13 -6.73
C HIS A 234 -26.75 -8.79 -5.55
N ILE A 235 -27.78 -8.11 -5.04
CA ILE A 235 -28.51 -8.52 -3.82
C ILE A 235 -29.07 -9.95 -3.89
N PRO A 236 -29.69 -10.40 -5.02
CA PRO A 236 -30.16 -11.79 -5.10
C PRO A 236 -29.06 -12.82 -4.83
N SER A 237 -27.84 -12.60 -5.33
CA SER A 237 -26.71 -13.50 -5.05
C SER A 237 -26.28 -13.49 -3.59
N VAL A 238 -26.42 -12.36 -2.90
CA VAL A 238 -26.14 -12.26 -1.45
C VAL A 238 -27.14 -13.10 -0.67
N GLU A 239 -28.43 -13.06 -1.01
CA GLU A 239 -29.46 -13.86 -0.37
C GLU A 239 -29.24 -15.36 -0.61
N ILE A 240 -28.86 -15.78 -1.83
CA ILE A 240 -28.48 -17.17 -2.15
C ILE A 240 -27.35 -17.62 -1.24
N PHE A 241 -26.31 -16.80 -1.16
CA PHE A 241 -25.16 -17.10 -0.34
C PHE A 241 -25.52 -17.23 1.15
N CYS A 242 -26.35 -16.33 1.68
CA CYS A 242 -26.85 -16.43 3.06
C CYS A 242 -27.63 -17.71 3.30
N ASN A 243 -28.57 -18.06 2.43
CA ASN A 243 -29.34 -19.32 2.51
C ASN A 243 -28.44 -20.55 2.41
N PHE A 244 -27.41 -20.50 1.58
CA PHE A 244 -26.42 -21.57 1.49
C PHE A 244 -25.69 -21.76 2.81
N ILE A 245 -25.20 -20.67 3.43
CA ILE A 245 -24.51 -20.71 4.72
C ILE A 245 -25.42 -21.29 5.80
N GLU A 246 -26.67 -20.84 5.89
CA GLU A 246 -27.64 -21.33 6.89
C GLU A 246 -27.88 -22.84 6.79
N LYS A 247 -27.81 -23.39 5.58
CA LYS A 247 -27.97 -24.84 5.37
C LYS A 247 -26.72 -25.64 5.68
N GLN A 248 -25.52 -25.07 5.39
CA GLN A 248 -24.27 -25.81 5.50
C GLN A 248 -23.63 -25.70 6.88
N TYR A 249 -23.92 -24.61 7.61
CA TYR A 249 -23.30 -24.32 8.89
C TYR A 249 -24.33 -24.09 9.99
N ASN A 250 -24.17 -24.81 11.09
CA ASN A 250 -25.09 -24.71 12.24
C ASN A 250 -24.93 -23.40 13.03
N ARG A 251 -23.91 -22.62 12.76
CA ARG A 251 -23.58 -21.40 13.49
C ARG A 251 -22.80 -20.42 12.62
N LEU A 252 -22.94 -19.15 12.89
CA LEU A 252 -22.08 -18.07 12.42
C LEU A 252 -21.72 -17.21 13.62
N ASP A 253 -20.43 -17.18 13.98
CA ASP A 253 -19.95 -16.51 15.18
C ASP A 253 -19.40 -15.11 14.90
N ILE A 254 -18.75 -14.96 13.74
CA ILE A 254 -18.03 -13.76 13.39
C ILE A 254 -18.43 -13.32 11.99
N LEU A 255 -18.93 -12.10 11.85
CA LEU A 255 -19.20 -11.46 10.56
C LEU A 255 -18.34 -10.21 10.41
N ILE A 256 -17.46 -10.20 9.41
CA ILE A 256 -16.59 -9.07 9.11
C ILE A 256 -16.95 -8.46 7.75
N ASN A 257 -17.67 -7.36 7.80
CA ASN A 257 -18.03 -6.55 6.63
C ASN A 257 -16.87 -5.62 6.25
N ASN A 258 -15.90 -6.18 5.52
CA ASN A 258 -14.70 -5.45 5.09
C ASN A 258 -14.78 -4.99 3.62
N ALA A 259 -15.56 -5.66 2.78
CA ALA A 259 -15.68 -5.26 1.38
C ALA A 259 -16.23 -3.84 1.25
N ALA A 260 -15.34 -2.89 0.95
CA ALA A 260 -15.69 -1.50 0.71
C ALA A 260 -14.92 -0.97 -0.50
N GLN A 261 -15.60 -0.24 -1.37
CA GLN A 261 -14.98 0.38 -2.53
C GLN A 261 -15.47 1.83 -2.61
N THR A 262 -14.59 2.77 -2.25
CA THR A 262 -14.88 4.21 -2.28
C THR A 262 -14.95 4.75 -3.71
N VAL A 263 -14.16 4.18 -4.61
CA VAL A 263 -14.11 4.53 -6.04
C VAL A 263 -14.25 3.26 -6.86
N ARG A 264 -15.25 3.21 -7.74
CA ARG A 264 -15.40 2.11 -8.68
C ARG A 264 -14.23 2.14 -9.68
N ARG A 265 -13.52 1.03 -9.82
CA ARG A 265 -12.44 0.87 -10.78
C ARG A 265 -13.01 0.48 -12.15
N PRO A 266 -12.48 1.00 -13.27
CA PRO A 266 -12.90 0.60 -14.60
C PRO A 266 -12.51 -0.83 -14.92
N ALA A 267 -13.14 -1.43 -15.94
CA ALA A 267 -12.93 -2.82 -16.34
C ALA A 267 -11.44 -3.16 -16.60
N GLY A 268 -10.70 -2.27 -17.25
CA GLY A 268 -9.28 -2.45 -17.56
C GLY A 268 -8.40 -2.68 -16.32
N PHE A 269 -8.79 -2.14 -15.17
CA PHE A 269 -8.07 -2.33 -13.90
C PHE A 269 -8.03 -3.80 -13.44
N TYR A 270 -9.01 -4.61 -13.80
CA TYR A 270 -9.13 -6.02 -13.39
C TYR A 270 -8.75 -7.01 -14.49
N ARG A 271 -8.36 -6.52 -15.67
CA ARG A 271 -8.10 -7.39 -16.85
C ARG A 271 -7.09 -8.49 -16.56
N HIS A 272 -6.03 -8.19 -15.84
CA HIS A 272 -4.96 -9.14 -15.48
C HIS A 272 -5.45 -10.32 -14.63
N LEU A 273 -6.58 -10.18 -13.95
CA LEU A 273 -7.16 -11.24 -13.12
C LEU A 273 -8.07 -12.18 -13.93
N MET A 274 -8.63 -11.68 -15.04
CA MET A 274 -9.64 -12.42 -15.80
C MET A 274 -9.12 -13.73 -16.34
N HIS A 275 -7.84 -13.78 -16.75
CA HIS A 275 -7.24 -15.03 -17.23
C HIS A 275 -7.33 -16.18 -16.20
N ASN A 276 -7.09 -15.89 -14.93
CA ASN A 276 -7.23 -16.88 -13.86
C ASN A 276 -8.71 -17.25 -13.62
N GLU A 277 -9.60 -16.27 -13.66
CA GLU A 277 -11.04 -16.45 -13.38
C GLU A 277 -11.81 -17.15 -14.53
N GLU A 278 -11.22 -17.24 -15.72
CA GLU A 278 -11.74 -17.99 -16.88
C GLU A 278 -11.35 -19.48 -16.84
N THR A 279 -10.44 -19.89 -15.94
CA THR A 279 -10.04 -21.28 -15.77
C THR A 279 -11.19 -22.09 -15.21
N THR A 280 -11.50 -23.21 -15.85
CA THR A 280 -12.58 -24.10 -15.39
C THR A 280 -12.22 -24.79 -14.08
N PHE A 281 -13.23 -25.17 -13.29
CA PHE A 281 -12.98 -25.81 -11.99
C PHE A 281 -12.14 -27.10 -12.16
N GLU A 282 -12.34 -27.85 -13.24
CA GLU A 282 -11.64 -29.11 -13.53
C GLU A 282 -10.15 -28.90 -13.82
N GLU A 283 -9.76 -27.75 -14.34
CA GLU A 283 -8.37 -27.40 -14.68
C GLU A 283 -7.59 -26.82 -13.50
N LEU A 284 -8.28 -26.43 -12.42
CA LEU A 284 -7.64 -25.85 -11.26
C LEU A 284 -6.72 -26.85 -10.54
N PRO A 285 -5.64 -26.38 -9.91
CA PRO A 285 -4.82 -27.20 -9.01
C PRO A 285 -5.66 -27.79 -7.86
N VAL A 286 -5.25 -28.95 -7.36
CA VAL A 286 -5.98 -29.69 -6.31
C VAL A 286 -6.27 -28.81 -5.08
N TYR A 287 -5.30 -28.04 -4.63
CA TYR A 287 -5.47 -27.16 -3.47
C TYR A 287 -6.50 -26.04 -3.72
N ALA A 288 -6.56 -25.51 -4.95
CA ALA A 288 -7.56 -24.49 -5.29
C ALA A 288 -8.96 -25.09 -5.38
N LYS A 289 -9.09 -26.32 -5.90
CA LYS A 289 -10.35 -27.07 -5.91
C LYS A 289 -10.91 -27.28 -4.50
N GLU A 290 -10.06 -27.64 -3.55
CA GLU A 290 -10.49 -27.84 -2.16
C GLU A 290 -11.00 -26.53 -1.52
N LEU A 291 -10.35 -25.40 -1.78
CA LEU A 291 -10.77 -24.08 -1.29
C LEU A 291 -12.10 -23.60 -1.93
N LEU A 292 -12.33 -23.96 -3.19
CA LEU A 292 -13.49 -23.54 -3.98
C LEU A 292 -14.61 -24.57 -4.02
N LYS A 293 -14.46 -25.72 -3.35
CA LYS A 293 -15.41 -26.84 -3.39
C LYS A 293 -16.82 -26.43 -3.03
N ASP A 294 -16.99 -25.72 -1.91
CA ASP A 294 -18.29 -25.29 -1.42
C ASP A 294 -18.92 -24.23 -2.34
N HIS A 295 -18.08 -23.36 -2.93
CA HIS A 295 -18.52 -22.41 -3.95
C HIS A 295 -19.04 -23.13 -5.20
N ASN A 296 -18.26 -24.07 -5.74
CA ASN A 296 -18.64 -24.84 -6.92
C ASN A 296 -19.92 -25.65 -6.67
N TYR A 297 -20.07 -26.21 -5.47
CA TYR A 297 -21.30 -26.91 -5.08
C TYR A 297 -22.50 -25.95 -5.08
N CYS A 298 -22.38 -24.75 -4.48
CA CYS A 298 -23.41 -23.72 -4.47
C CYS A 298 -23.83 -23.29 -5.89
N VAL A 299 -22.85 -23.09 -6.78
CA VAL A 299 -23.10 -22.70 -8.18
C VAL A 299 -23.79 -23.83 -8.95
N ASN A 300 -23.37 -25.07 -8.75
CA ASN A 300 -24.00 -26.23 -9.42
C ASN A 300 -25.45 -26.44 -8.96
N GLU A 301 -25.76 -26.31 -7.65
CA GLU A 301 -27.15 -26.33 -7.17
C GLU A 301 -27.99 -25.22 -7.81
N LEU A 302 -27.42 -24.00 -7.93
CA LEU A 302 -28.09 -22.88 -8.58
C LEU A 302 -28.42 -23.18 -10.05
N HIS A 303 -27.48 -23.75 -10.80
CA HIS A 303 -27.69 -24.14 -12.20
C HIS A 303 -28.74 -25.28 -12.33
N ALA A 304 -28.70 -26.25 -11.44
CA ALA A 304 -29.70 -27.33 -11.42
C ALA A 304 -31.14 -26.81 -11.19
N LEU A 305 -31.28 -25.84 -10.28
CA LEU A 305 -32.58 -25.19 -10.00
C LEU A 305 -33.07 -24.35 -11.18
N SER A 306 -32.19 -23.62 -11.84
CA SER A 306 -32.55 -22.81 -13.01
C SER A 306 -32.93 -23.65 -14.22
N SER A 307 -32.35 -24.83 -14.36
CA SER A 307 -32.67 -25.80 -15.43
C SER A 307 -33.99 -26.52 -15.20
N SER A 308 -34.40 -26.72 -13.95
CA SER A 308 -35.63 -27.41 -13.58
C SER A 308 -36.86 -26.51 -13.54
N SER A 309 -36.74 -25.21 -13.58
CA SER A 309 -37.85 -24.25 -13.53
C SER A 309 -38.69 -24.16 -14.81
N SER A 310 -38.42 -25.00 -15.82
CA SER A 310 -39.31 -25.19 -16.97
C SER A 310 -40.48 -26.18 -16.73
N SER A 311 -40.55 -26.85 -15.59
CA SER A 311 -41.64 -27.76 -15.26
C SER A 311 -41.93 -27.80 -13.76
N LEU A 312 -43.05 -27.18 -13.39
CA LEU A 312 -43.81 -27.35 -12.15
C LEU A 312 -43.18 -26.85 -10.84
N ALA A 313 -43.83 -25.83 -10.30
CA ALA A 313 -43.77 -25.43 -8.89
C ALA A 313 -44.05 -26.62 -7.98
N THR A 314 -43.02 -27.28 -7.50
CA THR A 314 -43.11 -28.19 -6.36
C THR A 314 -42.83 -27.41 -5.08
N GLU A 315 -43.65 -27.59 -4.08
CA GLU A 315 -43.74 -26.89 -2.79
C GLU A 315 -42.47 -26.92 -1.90
N ASN A 316 -41.36 -27.45 -2.40
CA ASN A 316 -40.07 -27.55 -1.69
C ASN A 316 -38.99 -26.60 -2.23
N ASN A 317 -39.37 -25.61 -3.02
CA ASN A 317 -38.40 -24.64 -3.53
C ASN A 317 -38.01 -23.68 -2.41
N THR A 318 -36.86 -23.92 -1.81
CA THR A 318 -36.29 -23.16 -0.69
C THR A 318 -35.64 -21.83 -1.09
N LEU A 319 -35.76 -21.43 -2.36
CA LEU A 319 -35.29 -20.12 -2.81
C LEU A 319 -36.39 -19.07 -2.65
N PRO A 320 -36.08 -17.88 -2.11
CA PRO A 320 -37.06 -16.81 -1.97
C PRO A 320 -37.70 -16.40 -3.29
N VAL A 321 -39.00 -16.08 -3.28
CA VAL A 321 -39.83 -15.69 -4.45
C VAL A 321 -39.26 -14.47 -5.22
N ALA A 322 -38.41 -13.64 -4.60
CA ALA A 322 -37.81 -12.47 -5.22
C ALA A 322 -36.79 -12.78 -6.35
N TRP A 323 -36.54 -14.03 -6.68
CA TRP A 323 -35.41 -14.50 -7.50
C TRP A 323 -35.81 -14.93 -8.93
N HIS A 324 -36.99 -14.61 -9.38
CA HIS A 324 -37.46 -14.91 -10.73
C HIS A 324 -36.91 -13.98 -11.85
N GLY A 325 -35.74 -13.37 -11.64
CA GLY A 325 -35.02 -12.64 -12.68
C GLY A 325 -34.26 -13.58 -13.63
N PRO A 326 -33.84 -13.10 -14.81
CA PRO A 326 -33.20 -13.95 -15.82
C PRO A 326 -31.87 -14.58 -15.40
N GLU A 327 -31.21 -14.08 -14.35
CA GLU A 327 -29.94 -14.63 -13.83
C GLU A 327 -29.79 -14.35 -12.33
N PRO A 328 -30.56 -14.97 -11.45
CA PRO A 328 -30.59 -14.63 -10.02
C PRO A 328 -29.26 -14.85 -9.30
N GLY A 329 -28.39 -15.70 -9.81
CA GLY A 329 -27.12 -16.06 -9.21
C GLY A 329 -25.87 -15.50 -9.88
N ILE A 330 -26.00 -14.56 -10.81
CA ILE A 330 -24.85 -14.05 -11.59
C ILE A 330 -23.73 -13.48 -10.71
N GLY A 331 -24.05 -12.92 -9.57
CA GLY A 331 -23.06 -12.42 -8.62
C GLY A 331 -22.29 -13.52 -7.86
N LEU A 332 -22.74 -14.79 -7.98
CA LEU A 332 -22.06 -15.99 -7.49
C LEU A 332 -21.37 -16.73 -8.64
N SER A 333 -22.13 -17.05 -9.71
CA SER A 333 -21.62 -17.84 -10.84
C SER A 333 -20.56 -17.10 -11.66
N SER A 334 -20.66 -15.77 -11.77
CA SER A 334 -19.79 -14.94 -12.61
C SER A 334 -19.43 -13.61 -11.94
N PRO A 335 -18.94 -13.61 -10.70
CA PRO A 335 -18.67 -12.36 -9.94
C PRO A 335 -17.55 -11.52 -10.57
N ALA A 336 -16.56 -12.16 -11.20
CA ALA A 336 -15.46 -11.49 -11.88
C ALA A 336 -15.94 -10.76 -13.15
N GLN A 337 -16.80 -11.40 -13.93
CA GLN A 337 -17.35 -10.83 -15.17
C GLN A 337 -18.17 -9.57 -14.91
N LEU A 338 -18.87 -9.48 -13.77
CA LEU A 338 -19.56 -8.25 -13.35
C LEU A 338 -18.61 -7.07 -13.15
N SER A 339 -17.33 -7.31 -12.90
CA SER A 339 -16.31 -6.25 -12.83
C SER A 339 -15.93 -5.68 -14.20
N GLN A 340 -16.23 -6.41 -15.28
CA GLN A 340 -15.91 -6.04 -16.65
C GLN A 340 -17.01 -5.23 -17.35
N ILE A 341 -18.15 -5.00 -16.69
CA ILE A 341 -19.22 -4.15 -17.22
C ILE A 341 -18.70 -2.69 -17.33
N PRO A 342 -18.61 -2.13 -18.55
CA PRO A 342 -18.08 -0.80 -18.76
C PRO A 342 -18.99 0.28 -18.17
N TYR A 343 -18.43 1.46 -17.93
CA TYR A 343 -19.23 2.65 -17.60
C TYR A 343 -19.84 3.23 -18.87
N SER A 344 -21.04 3.78 -18.77
CA SER A 344 -21.73 4.43 -19.87
C SER A 344 -21.02 5.70 -20.42
N PHE A 345 -20.01 6.21 -19.71
CA PHE A 345 -19.28 7.44 -20.05
C PHE A 345 -17.81 7.22 -20.44
N ASP A 346 -17.31 5.98 -20.48
CA ASP A 346 -15.88 5.70 -20.55
C ASP A 346 -15.39 5.26 -21.94
N ASN A 347 -15.88 5.91 -22.97
CA ASN A 347 -15.43 5.67 -24.36
C ASN A 347 -14.11 6.39 -24.70
N SER A 348 -13.55 7.20 -23.80
CA SER A 348 -12.42 8.10 -24.12
C SER A 348 -11.05 7.59 -23.71
N LEU A 349 -10.95 6.60 -22.83
CA LEU A 349 -9.67 6.09 -22.33
C LEU A 349 -9.40 4.70 -22.86
N ARG A 350 -8.31 4.56 -23.63
CA ARG A 350 -7.82 3.25 -24.04
C ARG A 350 -7.28 2.50 -22.82
N PRO A 351 -7.84 1.35 -22.46
CA PRO A 351 -7.42 0.64 -21.23
C PRO A 351 -5.92 0.35 -21.15
N ALA A 352 -5.27 0.07 -22.28
CA ALA A 352 -3.84 -0.22 -22.34
C ALA A 352 -2.94 1.01 -22.06
N GLU A 353 -3.43 2.23 -22.29
CA GLU A 353 -2.69 3.46 -22.01
C GLU A 353 -2.78 3.85 -20.53
N VAL A 354 -3.89 3.50 -19.88
CA VAL A 354 -4.15 3.84 -18.47
C VAL A 354 -3.68 2.71 -17.53
N PHE A 355 -3.74 1.47 -18.00
CA PHE A 355 -3.38 0.28 -17.23
C PHE A 355 -2.42 -0.58 -18.06
N PRO A 356 -1.13 -0.23 -18.11
CA PRO A 356 -0.13 -0.98 -18.86
C PRO A 356 0.03 -2.40 -18.30
N GLU A 357 0.19 -3.38 -19.18
CA GLU A 357 0.36 -4.78 -18.79
C GLU A 357 1.65 -4.97 -17.99
N GLY A 358 1.57 -5.75 -16.92
CA GLY A 358 2.72 -6.12 -16.08
C GLY A 358 3.08 -5.11 -14.98
N GLU A 359 2.50 -3.93 -14.96
CA GLU A 359 2.71 -2.97 -13.88
C GLU A 359 1.71 -3.21 -12.74
N LEU A 360 2.10 -4.08 -11.81
CA LEU A 360 1.30 -4.45 -10.65
C LEU A 360 1.97 -3.98 -9.36
N ASP A 361 1.16 -3.60 -8.36
CA ASP A 361 1.64 -3.31 -7.02
C ASP A 361 1.95 -4.61 -6.23
N VAL A 362 2.44 -4.45 -5.00
CA VAL A 362 2.77 -5.57 -4.11
C VAL A 362 1.58 -6.50 -3.80
N ASP A 363 0.38 -6.02 -3.96
CA ASP A 363 -0.87 -6.78 -3.80
C ASP A 363 -1.37 -7.36 -5.13
N LEU A 364 -0.55 -7.35 -6.18
CA LEU A 364 -0.90 -7.78 -7.53
C LEU A 364 -2.13 -7.02 -8.08
N GLN A 365 -2.23 -5.73 -7.76
CA GLN A 365 -3.22 -4.83 -8.33
C GLN A 365 -2.57 -3.96 -9.40
N GLN A 366 -3.33 -3.63 -10.42
CA GLN A 366 -2.89 -2.69 -11.46
C GLN A 366 -2.53 -1.33 -10.84
N VAL A 367 -1.36 -0.81 -11.19
CA VAL A 367 -0.86 0.50 -10.75
C VAL A 367 -1.49 1.62 -11.59
#